data_7bcef00969b553736b2715710092f644
#
_entry.id   7bcef00969b553736b2715710092f644
#
_cell.length_a   1.000
_cell.length_b   1.000
_cell.length_c   1.000
_cell.angle_alpha   90.00
_cell.angle_beta   90.00
_cell.angle_gamma   90.00
#
_symmetry.space_group_name_H-M   'P 1'
#
loop_
_entity.id
_entity.type
_entity.pdbx_description
1 polymer ?
#
loop_
_entity_poly.entity_id
_entity_poly.type
_entity_poly.pdbx_seq_one_letter_code
_entity_poly.pdbx_strand_id
1 'polypeptide(L)'
;MKLWDQVVARAAEHHGYVTTRDARDLGIDPTQLRLLAARGRLERIGRGVYRVSVLPRREHDELAAAVAWTLGRGVVSHESSLTLHNLADVNPSRVHLTVPRDNHPRAAGGDLYRLHRRNLATSDVTEVDGIPTTTAGRTIRDCIASGSDPYQLRIAIERAEAEGLIRRIATQELRDKLAGVAAEAR
;
A
#
# COMPACT_ATOMS: atom_id res chain seq x y z
N MET A 1 24.65 17.63 2.74
CA MET A 1 24.45 16.36 1.99
C MET A 1 24.19 16.68 0.54
N LYS A 2 24.84 15.97 -0.41
CA LYS A 2 24.64 16.24 -1.84
C LYS A 2 23.22 15.85 -2.27
N LEU A 3 22.67 16.52 -3.26
CA LEU A 3 21.32 16.24 -3.82
C LEU A 3 21.09 14.73 -4.08
N TRP A 4 22.08 14.10 -4.70
CA TRP A 4 21.98 12.66 -5.00
C TRP A 4 21.86 11.79 -3.75
N ASP A 5 22.63 12.08 -2.71
CA ASP A 5 22.61 11.31 -1.47
C ASP A 5 21.24 11.42 -0.77
N GLN A 6 20.62 12.60 -0.81
CA GLN A 6 19.27 12.82 -0.27
C GLN A 6 18.22 12.01 -1.05
N VAL A 7 18.30 12.01 -2.38
CA VAL A 7 17.38 11.25 -3.25
C VAL A 7 17.53 9.75 -3.02
N VAL A 8 18.77 9.24 -2.92
CA VAL A 8 19.04 7.82 -2.67
C VAL A 8 18.56 7.40 -1.29
N ALA A 9 18.84 8.21 -0.25
CA ALA A 9 18.40 7.92 1.11
C ALA A 9 16.86 7.82 1.19
N ARG A 10 16.16 8.82 0.62
CA ARG A 10 14.70 8.79 0.58
C ARG A 10 14.15 7.60 -0.22
N ALA A 11 14.74 7.30 -1.38
CA ALA A 11 14.33 6.16 -2.18
C ALA A 11 14.57 4.81 -1.46
N ALA A 12 15.64 4.68 -0.70
CA ALA A 12 15.93 3.46 0.08
C ALA A 12 14.87 3.17 1.14
N GLU A 13 14.26 4.20 1.74
CA GLU A 13 13.12 4.09 2.65
C GLU A 13 11.84 3.64 1.95
N HIS A 14 11.74 3.85 0.63
CA HIS A 14 10.56 3.58 -0.18
C HIS A 14 10.84 2.58 -1.32
N HIS A 15 11.53 1.48 -1.05
CA HIS A 15 11.82 0.39 -2.02
C HIS A 15 12.48 0.85 -3.32
N GLY A 16 13.25 1.92 -3.26
CA GLY A 16 13.93 2.48 -4.43
C GLY A 16 13.10 3.53 -5.18
N TYR A 17 11.87 3.81 -4.75
CA TYR A 17 11.02 4.82 -5.37
C TYR A 17 11.20 6.19 -4.73
N VAL A 18 11.13 7.23 -5.57
CA VAL A 18 11.08 8.63 -5.14
C VAL A 18 10.09 9.38 -6.01
N THR A 19 9.31 10.24 -5.40
CA THR A 19 8.25 10.98 -6.07
C THR A 19 8.53 12.48 -6.10
N THR A 20 7.79 13.22 -6.93
CA THR A 20 7.85 14.68 -6.91
C THR A 20 7.34 15.29 -5.60
N ARG A 21 6.57 14.55 -4.80
CA ARG A 21 6.20 14.94 -3.45
C ARG A 21 7.38 14.83 -2.52
N ASP A 22 8.09 13.68 -2.52
CA ASP A 22 9.30 13.50 -1.71
C ASP A 22 10.34 14.59 -2.01
N ALA A 23 10.51 14.96 -3.27
CA ALA A 23 11.40 16.06 -3.62
C ALA A 23 11.00 17.37 -2.91
N ARG A 24 9.71 17.73 -2.92
CA ARG A 24 9.22 18.94 -2.25
C ARG A 24 9.41 18.84 -0.73
N ASP A 25 9.13 17.70 -0.12
CA ASP A 25 9.28 17.45 1.31
C ASP A 25 10.76 17.56 1.74
N LEU A 26 11.70 17.26 0.83
CA LEU A 26 13.14 17.44 1.01
C LEU A 26 13.63 18.86 0.65
N GLY A 27 12.76 19.76 0.21
CA GLY A 27 13.17 21.09 -0.27
C GLY A 27 13.87 21.07 -1.63
N ILE A 28 13.73 19.98 -2.39
CA ILE A 28 14.33 19.81 -3.72
C ILE A 28 13.31 20.20 -4.78
N ASP A 29 13.73 21.03 -5.78
CA ASP A 29 12.88 21.28 -6.94
C ASP A 29 12.62 19.96 -7.69
N PRO A 30 11.35 19.58 -7.90
CA PRO A 30 10.98 18.37 -8.66
C PRO A 30 11.60 18.28 -10.06
N THR A 31 12.02 19.40 -10.64
CA THR A 31 12.74 19.43 -11.91
C THR A 31 14.07 18.68 -11.83
N GLN A 32 14.71 18.66 -10.67
CA GLN A 32 15.96 17.93 -10.46
C GLN A 32 15.80 16.42 -10.65
N LEU A 33 14.63 15.85 -10.29
CA LEU A 33 14.38 14.42 -10.55
C LEU A 33 14.35 14.13 -12.06
N ARG A 34 13.79 15.04 -12.87
CA ARG A 34 13.79 14.91 -14.32
C ARG A 34 15.21 14.99 -14.89
N LEU A 35 16.04 15.89 -14.37
CA LEU A 35 17.45 16.02 -14.78
C LEU A 35 18.26 14.78 -14.40
N LEU A 36 18.02 14.20 -13.20
CA LEU A 36 18.65 12.95 -12.80
C LEU A 36 18.21 11.79 -13.71
N ALA A 37 16.94 11.74 -14.09
CA ALA A 37 16.44 10.74 -15.04
C ALA A 37 17.05 10.92 -16.43
N ALA A 38 17.14 12.14 -16.94
CA ALA A 38 17.80 12.43 -18.24
C ALA A 38 19.29 12.03 -18.26
N ARG A 39 19.94 12.01 -17.07
CA ARG A 39 21.33 11.56 -16.89
C ARG A 39 21.46 10.06 -16.61
N GLY A 40 20.37 9.29 -16.69
CA GLY A 40 20.35 7.85 -16.44
C GLY A 40 20.50 7.42 -14.98
N ARG A 41 20.46 8.35 -14.02
CA ARG A 41 20.54 8.02 -12.58
C ARG A 41 19.21 7.55 -12.00
N LEU A 42 18.10 8.00 -12.56
CA LEU A 42 16.75 7.58 -12.22
C LEU A 42 16.06 6.99 -13.43
N GLU A 43 15.29 5.95 -13.20
CA GLU A 43 14.32 5.44 -14.16
C GLU A 43 12.98 6.17 -13.94
N ARG A 44 12.36 6.69 -14.98
CA ARG A 44 11.03 7.29 -14.89
C ARG A 44 9.97 6.22 -15.02
N ILE A 45 9.30 5.91 -13.91
CA ILE A 45 8.23 4.89 -13.86
C ILE A 45 6.89 5.47 -14.31
N GLY A 46 6.64 6.75 -14.01
CA GLY A 46 5.39 7.39 -14.35
C GLY A 46 5.43 8.90 -14.14
N ARG A 47 4.26 9.54 -14.18
CA ARG A 47 4.16 10.99 -13.94
C ARG A 47 4.49 11.33 -12.49
N GLY A 48 5.67 11.92 -12.27
CA GLY A 48 6.13 12.33 -10.95
C GLY A 48 6.66 11.18 -10.09
N VAL A 49 6.85 9.99 -10.67
CA VAL A 49 7.35 8.80 -10.00
C VAL A 49 8.64 8.35 -10.69
N TYR A 50 9.66 8.14 -9.90
CA TYR A 50 10.98 7.73 -10.35
C TYR A 50 11.51 6.60 -9.48
N ARG A 51 12.43 5.80 -10.02
CA ARG A 51 13.13 4.75 -9.31
C ARG A 51 14.63 4.96 -9.39
N VAL A 52 15.33 4.75 -8.31
CA VAL A 52 16.80 4.73 -8.26
C VAL A 52 17.27 3.38 -8.82
N SER A 53 17.84 3.39 -10.02
CA SER A 53 18.16 2.16 -10.78
C SER A 53 19.19 1.27 -10.09
N VAL A 54 20.09 1.84 -9.27
CA VAL A 54 21.14 1.08 -8.56
C VAL A 54 20.61 0.37 -7.30
N LEU A 55 19.41 0.69 -6.83
CA LEU A 55 18.81 -0.02 -5.69
C LEU A 55 18.15 -1.31 -6.18
N PRO A 56 18.37 -2.45 -5.48
CA PRO A 56 17.75 -3.71 -5.87
C PRO A 56 16.23 -3.66 -5.71
N ARG A 57 15.52 -4.47 -6.49
CA ARG A 57 14.10 -4.75 -6.23
C ARG A 57 14.03 -5.66 -5.03
N ARG A 58 13.02 -5.44 -4.19
CA ARG A 58 12.74 -6.23 -2.99
C ARG A 58 11.46 -7.01 -3.17
N GLU A 59 11.19 -7.90 -2.25
CA GLU A 59 9.87 -8.48 -2.10
C GLU A 59 8.82 -7.36 -2.01
N HIS A 60 7.64 -7.58 -2.56
CA HIS A 60 6.55 -6.58 -2.60
C HIS A 60 6.87 -5.27 -3.38
N ASP A 61 7.86 -5.27 -4.30
CA ASP A 61 8.20 -4.10 -5.13
C ASP A 61 6.98 -3.52 -5.89
N GLU A 62 6.05 -4.40 -6.30
CA GLU A 62 4.79 -4.01 -6.96
C GLU A 62 3.86 -3.18 -6.05
N LEU A 63 3.80 -3.52 -4.75
CA LEU A 63 3.01 -2.77 -3.77
C LEU A 63 3.64 -1.41 -3.48
N ALA A 64 4.97 -1.37 -3.38
CA ALA A 64 5.72 -0.13 -3.24
C ALA A 64 5.54 0.78 -4.47
N ALA A 65 5.60 0.21 -5.67
CA ALA A 65 5.31 0.92 -6.92
C ALA A 65 3.90 1.52 -6.94
N ALA A 66 2.91 0.75 -6.47
CA ALA A 66 1.52 1.18 -6.37
C ALA A 66 1.35 2.38 -5.40
N VAL A 67 2.01 2.34 -4.24
CA VAL A 67 2.04 3.48 -3.31
C VAL A 67 2.72 4.68 -3.95
N ALA A 68 3.87 4.50 -4.60
CA ALA A 68 4.58 5.57 -5.31
C ALA A 68 3.73 6.17 -6.43
N TRP A 69 2.94 5.36 -7.16
CA TRP A 69 2.02 5.83 -8.21
C TRP A 69 0.99 6.82 -7.68
N THR A 70 0.55 6.69 -6.43
CA THR A 70 -0.32 7.67 -5.75
C THR A 70 0.44 8.88 -5.19
N LEU A 71 1.72 9.03 -5.52
CA LEU A 71 2.66 10.02 -4.94
C LEU A 71 2.79 9.88 -3.42
N GLY A 72 2.79 8.63 -2.92
CA GLY A 72 2.90 8.32 -1.50
C GLY A 72 1.65 8.64 -0.67
N ARG A 73 0.50 8.88 -1.30
CA ARG A 73 -0.77 9.16 -0.59
C ARG A 73 -1.66 7.93 -0.45
N GLY A 74 -1.35 6.85 -1.13
CA GLY A 74 -2.06 5.57 -1.05
C GLY A 74 -1.54 4.69 0.06
N VAL A 75 -2.45 3.93 0.64
CA VAL A 75 -2.19 2.91 1.65
C VAL A 75 -2.63 1.57 1.07
N VAL A 76 -1.78 0.56 1.07
CA VAL A 76 -2.15 -0.80 0.63
C VAL A 76 -3.28 -1.31 1.52
N SER A 77 -4.31 -1.92 0.93
CA SER A 77 -5.53 -2.26 1.66
C SER A 77 -6.21 -3.51 1.09
N HIS A 78 -7.28 -3.98 1.74
CA HIS A 78 -8.08 -5.12 1.30
C HIS A 78 -7.21 -6.36 1.04
N GLU A 79 -7.46 -7.12 -0.03
CA GLU A 79 -6.75 -8.36 -0.34
C GLU A 79 -5.24 -8.17 -0.52
N SER A 80 -4.79 -7.07 -1.11
CA SER A 80 -3.35 -6.77 -1.22
C SER A 80 -2.68 -6.56 0.15
N SER A 81 -3.41 -6.03 1.12
CA SER A 81 -2.93 -5.92 2.50
C SER A 81 -2.96 -7.26 3.23
N LEU A 82 -3.92 -8.17 2.93
CA LEU A 82 -3.88 -9.55 3.46
C LEU A 82 -2.62 -10.28 3.00
N THR A 83 -2.24 -10.14 1.73
CA THR A 83 -1.00 -10.70 1.19
C THR A 83 0.23 -10.12 1.87
N LEU A 84 0.30 -8.78 1.99
CA LEU A 84 1.43 -8.09 2.60
C LEU A 84 1.63 -8.44 4.07
N HIS A 85 0.54 -8.65 4.82
CA HIS A 85 0.57 -9.14 6.20
C HIS A 85 0.75 -10.66 6.30
N ASN A 86 0.81 -11.40 5.19
CA ASN A 86 0.84 -12.87 5.16
C ASN A 86 -0.35 -13.53 5.91
N LEU A 87 -1.52 -12.89 5.89
CA LEU A 87 -2.70 -13.35 6.63
C LEU A 87 -3.55 -14.35 5.85
N ALA A 88 -3.54 -14.31 4.52
CA ALA A 88 -4.30 -15.21 3.67
C ALA A 88 -3.56 -15.46 2.36
N ASP A 89 -3.86 -16.59 1.74
CA ASP A 89 -3.33 -16.95 0.43
C ASP A 89 -4.29 -16.43 -0.65
N VAL A 90 -4.17 -15.15 -0.96
CA VAL A 90 -4.97 -14.46 -1.97
C VAL A 90 -4.07 -13.81 -3.01
N ASN A 91 -4.52 -13.83 -4.25
CA ASN A 91 -3.80 -13.22 -5.37
C ASN A 91 -4.75 -12.29 -6.14
N PRO A 92 -4.94 -11.06 -5.67
CA PRO A 92 -5.84 -10.12 -6.32
C PRO A 92 -5.30 -9.73 -7.70
N SER A 93 -6.18 -9.69 -8.71
CA SER A 93 -5.82 -9.30 -10.09
C SER A 93 -5.38 -7.83 -10.23
N ARG A 94 -5.61 -7.02 -9.20
CA ARG A 94 -5.21 -5.60 -9.12
C ARG A 94 -4.75 -5.29 -7.70
N VAL A 95 -3.74 -4.43 -7.59
CA VAL A 95 -3.32 -3.94 -6.26
C VAL A 95 -4.40 -3.01 -5.68
N HIS A 96 -4.87 -3.33 -4.50
CA HIS A 96 -5.87 -2.54 -3.77
C HIS A 96 -5.18 -1.44 -2.96
N LEU A 97 -5.58 -0.20 -3.19
CA LEU A 97 -5.09 0.97 -2.48
C LEU A 97 -6.26 1.77 -1.90
N THR A 98 -6.19 2.14 -0.65
CA THR A 98 -7.06 3.17 -0.08
C THR A 98 -6.37 4.52 -0.22
N VAL A 99 -7.06 5.48 -0.82
CA VAL A 99 -6.57 6.86 -1.02
C VAL A 99 -7.52 7.85 -0.36
N PRO A 100 -7.03 9.02 0.09
CA PRO A 100 -7.89 10.09 0.59
C PRO A 100 -8.97 10.47 -0.44
N ARG A 101 -10.14 10.90 0.02
CA ARG A 101 -11.29 11.24 -0.84
C ARG A 101 -10.98 12.34 -1.85
N ASP A 102 -10.09 13.27 -1.51
CA ASP A 102 -9.61 14.36 -2.37
C ASP A 102 -8.48 13.95 -3.33
N ASN A 103 -7.95 12.73 -3.20
CA ASN A 103 -6.90 12.23 -4.07
C ASN A 103 -7.50 11.51 -5.29
N HIS A 104 -7.22 12.07 -6.46
CA HIS A 104 -7.64 11.51 -7.74
C HIS A 104 -6.41 11.25 -8.63
N PRO A 105 -5.67 10.16 -8.43
CA PRO A 105 -4.56 9.81 -9.30
C PRO A 105 -5.06 9.65 -10.75
N ARG A 106 -4.42 10.38 -11.68
CA ARG A 106 -4.75 10.34 -13.12
C ARG A 106 -3.57 9.91 -13.98
N ALA A 107 -2.56 9.30 -13.34
CA ALA A 107 -1.40 8.80 -14.06
C ALA A 107 -1.78 7.55 -14.89
N ALA A 108 -1.07 7.33 -16.00
CA ALA A 108 -1.19 6.08 -16.76
C ALA A 108 -0.88 4.88 -15.88
N GLY A 109 -1.46 3.72 -16.19
CA GLY A 109 -1.30 2.49 -15.42
C GLY A 109 -2.35 2.29 -14.31
N GLY A 110 -3.37 3.15 -14.21
CA GLY A 110 -4.45 3.02 -13.23
C GLY A 110 -5.23 1.71 -13.30
N ASP A 111 -5.20 1.02 -14.45
CA ASP A 111 -5.86 -0.27 -14.64
C ASP A 111 -5.24 -1.39 -13.80
N LEU A 112 -4.00 -1.22 -13.34
CA LEU A 112 -3.31 -2.14 -12.42
C LEU A 112 -3.79 -2.01 -10.98
N TYR A 113 -4.54 -0.96 -10.66
CA TYR A 113 -4.89 -0.58 -9.30
C TYR A 113 -6.41 -0.53 -9.10
N ARG A 114 -6.85 -1.00 -7.92
CA ARG A 114 -8.22 -0.83 -7.44
C ARG A 114 -8.21 0.21 -6.32
N LEU A 115 -8.78 1.39 -6.61
CA LEU A 115 -8.78 2.50 -5.67
C LEU A 115 -10.05 2.52 -4.82
N HIS A 116 -9.84 2.54 -3.50
CA HIS A 116 -10.87 2.75 -2.49
C HIS A 116 -10.72 4.17 -1.94
N ARG A 117 -11.72 5.02 -2.14
CA ARG A 117 -11.66 6.43 -1.72
C ARG A 117 -12.25 6.60 -0.34
N ARG A 118 -11.38 6.70 0.66
CA ARG A 118 -11.77 6.83 2.07
C ARG A 118 -10.66 7.50 2.86
N ASN A 119 -11.03 8.40 3.76
CA ASN A 119 -10.08 8.90 4.75
C ASN A 119 -9.90 7.85 5.84
N LEU A 120 -8.67 7.41 6.05
CA LEU A 120 -8.28 6.49 7.12
C LEU A 120 -7.91 7.28 8.37
N ALA A 121 -8.28 6.78 9.54
CA ALA A 121 -7.72 7.26 10.79
C ALA A 121 -6.25 6.81 10.89
N THR A 122 -5.42 7.57 11.60
CA THR A 122 -4.00 7.20 11.81
C THR A 122 -3.87 5.83 12.48
N SER A 123 -4.81 5.48 13.38
CA SER A 123 -4.88 4.17 14.02
C SER A 123 -5.22 3.01 13.08
N ASP A 124 -5.71 3.28 11.88
CA ASP A 124 -6.03 2.27 10.88
C ASP A 124 -4.87 1.98 9.92
N VAL A 125 -3.75 2.72 10.05
CA VAL A 125 -2.58 2.63 9.18
C VAL A 125 -1.37 2.14 9.96
N THR A 126 -0.60 1.28 9.33
CA THR A 126 0.69 0.77 9.82
C THR A 126 1.66 0.65 8.65
N GLU A 127 2.84 0.13 8.90
CA GLU A 127 3.82 -0.22 7.86
C GLU A 127 4.23 -1.68 8.00
N VAL A 128 4.37 -2.34 6.86
CA VAL A 128 4.99 -3.67 6.75
C VAL A 128 6.07 -3.55 5.69
N ASP A 129 7.30 -3.93 6.03
CA ASP A 129 8.48 -3.79 5.17
C ASP A 129 8.69 -2.36 4.60
N GLY A 130 8.30 -1.32 5.36
CA GLY A 130 8.37 0.07 4.89
C GLY A 130 7.27 0.46 3.88
N ILE A 131 6.26 -0.39 3.68
CA ILE A 131 5.12 -0.13 2.81
C ILE A 131 3.92 0.27 3.67
N PRO A 132 3.34 1.47 3.50
CA PRO A 132 2.16 1.88 4.23
C PRO A 132 0.97 0.98 3.86
N THR A 133 0.37 0.37 4.88
CA THR A 133 -0.74 -0.56 4.73
C THR A 133 -1.78 -0.36 5.82
N THR A 134 -3.00 -0.86 5.62
CA THR A 134 -4.00 -0.88 6.69
C THR A 134 -3.62 -1.89 7.76
N THR A 135 -3.92 -1.61 9.04
CA THR A 135 -3.73 -2.58 10.12
C THR A 135 -4.49 -3.88 9.84
N ALA A 136 -4.04 -5.01 10.37
CA ALA A 136 -4.67 -6.32 10.15
C ALA A 136 -6.19 -6.30 10.44
N GLY A 137 -6.61 -5.72 11.57
CA GLY A 137 -8.01 -5.61 11.92
C GLY A 137 -8.80 -4.72 10.97
N ARG A 138 -8.20 -3.64 10.47
CA ARG A 138 -8.82 -2.78 9.46
C ARG A 138 -8.91 -3.49 8.11
N THR A 139 -7.85 -4.16 7.69
CA THR A 139 -7.78 -4.94 6.44
C THR A 139 -8.89 -5.98 6.37
N ILE A 140 -9.03 -6.80 7.42
CA ILE A 140 -10.06 -7.84 7.49
C ILE A 140 -11.47 -7.22 7.42
N ARG A 141 -11.72 -6.13 8.16
CA ARG A 141 -13.02 -5.42 8.09
C ARG A 141 -13.34 -4.92 6.68
N ASP A 142 -12.38 -4.36 5.99
CA ASP A 142 -12.57 -3.86 4.63
C ASP A 142 -12.80 -5.00 3.64
N CYS A 143 -12.12 -6.14 3.79
CA CYS A 143 -12.33 -7.35 2.98
C CYS A 143 -13.71 -7.97 3.22
N ILE A 144 -14.18 -8.04 4.49
CA ILE A 144 -15.56 -8.48 4.80
C ILE A 144 -16.58 -7.57 4.09
N ALA A 145 -16.40 -6.26 4.18
CA ALA A 145 -17.31 -5.29 3.59
C ALA A 145 -17.29 -5.29 2.05
N SER A 146 -16.20 -5.73 1.42
CA SER A 146 -16.06 -5.86 -0.03
C SER A 146 -16.49 -7.22 -0.59
N GLY A 147 -16.88 -8.16 0.27
CA GLY A 147 -17.34 -9.49 -0.13
C GLY A 147 -16.21 -10.42 -0.57
N SER A 148 -15.01 -10.28 0.00
CA SER A 148 -13.91 -11.23 -0.22
C SER A 148 -14.26 -12.63 0.29
N ASP A 149 -13.56 -13.65 -0.20
CA ASP A 149 -13.83 -15.06 0.12
C ASP A 149 -13.89 -15.32 1.63
N PRO A 150 -15.05 -15.78 2.17
CA PRO A 150 -15.22 -16.05 3.60
C PRO A 150 -14.27 -17.09 4.16
N TYR A 151 -13.81 -18.04 3.34
CA TYR A 151 -12.85 -19.05 3.76
C TYR A 151 -11.48 -18.42 4.04
N GLN A 152 -10.99 -17.59 3.13
CA GLN A 152 -9.73 -16.85 3.29
C GLN A 152 -9.80 -15.87 4.47
N LEU A 153 -10.96 -15.25 4.69
CA LEU A 153 -11.15 -14.33 5.82
C LEU A 153 -11.13 -15.03 7.19
N ARG A 154 -11.64 -16.27 7.29
CA ARG A 154 -11.47 -17.08 8.51
C ARG A 154 -10.01 -17.34 8.81
N ILE A 155 -9.25 -17.77 7.80
CA ILE A 155 -7.79 -17.99 7.94
C ILE A 155 -7.09 -16.69 8.37
N ALA A 156 -7.44 -15.57 7.74
CA ALA A 156 -6.85 -14.28 8.07
C ALA A 156 -7.12 -13.85 9.52
N ILE A 157 -8.33 -14.07 10.03
CA ILE A 157 -8.69 -13.77 11.42
C ILE A 157 -7.88 -14.65 12.39
N GLU A 158 -7.76 -15.94 12.11
CA GLU A 158 -7.03 -16.90 12.96
C GLU A 158 -5.52 -16.57 12.98
N ARG A 159 -4.92 -16.30 11.84
CA ARG A 159 -3.51 -15.90 11.75
C ARG A 159 -3.25 -14.56 12.45
N ALA A 160 -4.09 -13.57 12.22
CA ALA A 160 -3.94 -12.26 12.84
C ALA A 160 -4.06 -12.32 14.38
N GLU A 161 -4.90 -13.21 14.93
CA GLU A 161 -4.99 -13.46 16.37
C GLU A 161 -3.73 -14.18 16.88
N ALA A 162 -3.29 -15.25 16.18
CA ALA A 162 -2.13 -16.04 16.57
C ALA A 162 -0.83 -15.21 16.56
N GLU A 163 -0.68 -14.27 15.62
CA GLU A 163 0.46 -13.36 15.51
C GLU A 163 0.32 -12.11 16.39
N GLY A 164 -0.78 -11.98 17.16
CA GLY A 164 -1.01 -10.85 18.05
C GLY A 164 -1.30 -9.52 17.34
N LEU A 165 -1.60 -9.54 16.05
CA LEU A 165 -1.91 -8.36 15.25
C LEU A 165 -3.30 -7.78 15.54
N ILE A 166 -4.19 -8.59 16.12
CA ILE A 166 -5.51 -8.20 16.63
C ILE A 166 -5.72 -8.74 18.02
N ARG A 167 -6.48 -8.00 18.83
CA ARG A 167 -6.85 -8.44 20.18
C ARG A 167 -8.03 -9.40 20.14
N ARG A 168 -8.14 -10.31 21.12
CA ARG A 168 -9.20 -11.32 21.22
C ARG A 168 -10.63 -10.76 21.10
N ILE A 169 -10.89 -9.58 21.66
CA ILE A 169 -12.19 -8.91 21.53
C ILE A 169 -12.47 -8.56 20.05
N ALA A 170 -11.48 -7.97 19.37
CA ALA A 170 -11.61 -7.64 17.95
C ALA A 170 -11.74 -8.89 17.07
N THR A 171 -11.11 -10.02 17.46
CA THR A 171 -11.27 -11.31 16.79
C THR A 171 -12.72 -11.77 16.80
N GLN A 172 -13.38 -11.71 17.96
CA GLN A 172 -14.79 -12.12 18.07
C GLN A 172 -15.70 -11.20 17.23
N GLU A 173 -15.51 -9.89 17.30
CA GLU A 173 -16.27 -8.94 16.50
C GLU A 173 -16.13 -9.19 14.99
N LEU A 174 -14.93 -9.56 14.52
CA LEU A 174 -14.69 -9.87 13.11
C LEU A 174 -15.35 -11.18 12.69
N ARG A 175 -15.33 -12.20 13.56
CA ARG A 175 -16.02 -13.48 13.31
C ARG A 175 -17.54 -13.29 13.23
N ASP A 176 -18.12 -12.54 14.13
CA ASP A 176 -19.56 -12.25 14.17
C ASP A 176 -19.98 -11.47 12.91
N LYS A 177 -19.19 -10.49 12.52
CA LYS A 177 -19.44 -9.71 11.31
C LYS A 177 -19.37 -10.56 10.04
N LEU A 178 -18.37 -11.45 9.94
CA LEU A 178 -18.22 -12.37 8.82
C LEU A 178 -19.42 -13.35 8.73
N ALA A 179 -19.88 -13.88 9.88
CA ALA A 179 -21.03 -14.76 9.94
C ALA A 179 -22.33 -14.06 9.51
N GLY A 180 -22.52 -12.78 9.91
CA GLY A 180 -23.67 -11.97 9.50
C GLY A 180 -23.74 -11.78 7.98
N VAL A 181 -22.65 -11.41 7.34
CA VAL A 181 -22.59 -11.24 5.86
C VAL A 181 -22.86 -12.57 5.15
N ALA A 182 -22.34 -13.69 5.66
CA ALA A 182 -22.59 -15.00 5.06
C ALA A 182 -24.05 -15.47 5.21
N ALA A 183 -24.77 -14.99 6.21
CA ALA A 183 -26.19 -15.28 6.40
C ALA A 183 -27.09 -14.47 5.47
N GLU A 184 -26.73 -13.21 5.16
CA GLU A 184 -27.47 -12.31 4.27
C GLU A 184 -27.30 -12.69 2.76
N ALA A 185 -26.24 -13.44 2.43
CA ALA A 185 -25.94 -13.88 1.07
C ALA A 185 -26.64 -15.19 0.64
N ARG A 186 -27.42 -15.81 1.55
CA ARG A 186 -28.19 -17.06 1.30
C ARG A 186 -29.65 -16.75 1.01
#